data_24eed8b209e8423e1a70afc699ebca1c
#
_entry.id   24eed8b209e8423e1a70afc699ebca1c
#
_cell.length_a   1.000
_cell.length_b   1.000
_cell.length_c   1.000
_cell.angle_alpha   90.00
_cell.angle_beta   90.00
_cell.angle_gamma   90.00
#
_symmetry.space_group_name_H-M   'P 1'
#
loop_
_entity.id
_entity.type
_entity.pdbx_description
1 polymer ?
#
loop_
_entity_poly.entity_id
_entity_poly.type
_entity_poly.pdbx_seq_one_letter_code
_entity_poly.pdbx_strand_id
1 'polypeptide(L)'
;RDGKEALELFTSRCPDLILLDLGLPDMDGIEVLKTIRGWSGIPIIVVSARGHEREKVEALDLGADDYITKPFGTSELLARIRTAMRHQQVTVDVPERTFFSVGDLTIDFDKRLVTLNNNPVHFTPIEYKILEILTQYPGKVVTYDQIIKDIWGPYTNENQTLRVNMAN
;
A
#
# COMPACT_ATOMS: atom_id res chain seq x y z
N ARG A 1 12.93 14.65 0.85
CA ARG A 1 12.75 13.30 1.27
C ARG A 1 12.72 13.28 2.75
N ASP A 2 11.56 13.63 3.20
CA ASP A 2 11.20 13.94 4.56
C ASP A 2 9.87 13.24 4.87
N GLY A 3 9.38 13.32 6.09
CA GLY A 3 8.17 12.63 6.53
C GLY A 3 6.91 13.18 5.87
N LYS A 4 6.85 14.48 5.60
CA LYS A 4 5.72 15.10 4.93
C LYS A 4 5.62 14.62 3.47
N GLU A 5 6.73 14.62 2.73
CA GLU A 5 6.79 14.07 1.37
C GLU A 5 6.39 12.57 1.37
N ALA A 6 6.80 11.81 2.39
CA ALA A 6 6.45 10.40 2.53
C ALA A 6 4.93 10.19 2.66
N LEU A 7 4.24 11.00 3.47
CA LEU A 7 2.78 10.96 3.62
C LEU A 7 2.05 11.37 2.33
N GLU A 8 2.54 12.41 1.64
CA GLU A 8 2.01 12.83 0.34
C GLU A 8 2.19 11.74 -0.74
N LEU A 9 3.35 11.09 -0.79
CA LEU A 9 3.62 10.00 -1.71
C LEU A 9 2.79 8.76 -1.38
N PHE A 10 2.56 8.47 -0.10
CA PHE A 10 1.70 7.38 0.32
C PHE A 10 0.28 7.56 -0.21
N THR A 11 -0.32 8.74 -0.02
CA THR A 11 -1.69 9.02 -0.47
C THR A 11 -1.83 9.05 -1.99
N SER A 12 -0.79 9.53 -2.71
CA SER A 12 -0.83 9.71 -4.17
C SER A 12 -0.41 8.48 -4.98
N ARG A 13 0.40 7.58 -4.41
CA ARG A 13 0.97 6.44 -5.15
C ARG A 13 0.50 5.07 -4.69
N CYS A 14 -0.22 4.98 -3.56
CA CYS A 14 -0.73 3.73 -3.00
C CYS A 14 0.33 2.59 -3.05
N PRO A 15 1.48 2.74 -2.38
CA PRO A 15 2.54 1.74 -2.42
C PRO A 15 2.07 0.41 -1.81
N ASP A 16 2.69 -0.70 -2.19
CA ASP A 16 2.38 -2.01 -1.63
C ASP A 16 3.13 -2.30 -0.33
N LEU A 17 4.20 -1.55 -0.04
CA LEU A 17 5.02 -1.65 1.16
C LEU A 17 5.76 -0.33 1.39
N ILE A 18 6.00 0.00 2.65
CA ILE A 18 6.76 1.18 3.06
C ILE A 18 8.05 0.74 3.76
N LEU A 19 9.18 1.30 3.32
CA LEU A 19 10.43 1.30 4.09
C LEU A 19 10.53 2.66 4.79
N LEU A 20 10.39 2.67 6.11
CA LEU A 20 10.34 3.88 6.92
C LEU A 20 11.64 4.07 7.71
N ASP A 21 12.39 5.10 7.40
CA ASP A 21 13.50 5.53 8.25
C ASP A 21 12.98 6.34 9.44
N LEU A 22 13.42 6.02 10.65
CA LEU A 22 13.06 6.82 11.83
C LEU A 22 13.82 8.14 11.92
N GLY A 23 14.99 8.22 11.29
CA GLY A 23 15.84 9.41 11.28
C GLY A 23 15.47 10.41 10.19
N LEU A 24 14.20 10.81 10.10
CA LEU A 24 13.75 11.82 9.14
C LEU A 24 14.16 13.23 9.63
N PRO A 25 14.44 14.17 8.68
CA PRO A 25 14.94 15.49 9.05
C PRO A 25 13.88 16.45 9.58
N ASP A 26 12.61 16.24 9.29
CA ASP A 26 11.49 17.15 9.53
C ASP A 26 10.56 16.69 10.65
N MET A 27 10.46 15.38 10.89
CA MET A 27 9.60 14.82 11.94
C MET A 27 10.12 13.47 12.42
N ASP A 28 9.61 13.01 13.56
CA ASP A 28 9.93 11.66 14.06
C ASP A 28 9.25 10.61 13.19
N GLY A 29 10.04 9.62 12.71
CA GLY A 29 9.50 8.52 11.92
C GLY A 29 8.45 7.68 12.67
N ILE A 30 8.48 7.67 14.01
CA ILE A 30 7.43 7.06 14.85
C ILE A 30 6.08 7.77 14.65
N GLU A 31 6.07 9.09 14.53
CA GLU A 31 4.83 9.84 14.26
C GLU A 31 4.30 9.55 12.84
N VAL A 32 5.18 9.37 11.85
CA VAL A 32 4.81 8.93 10.49
C VAL A 32 4.17 7.54 10.55
N LEU A 33 4.78 6.60 11.29
CA LEU A 33 4.26 5.25 11.49
C LEU A 33 2.85 5.28 12.08
N LYS A 34 2.65 5.99 13.19
CA LYS A 34 1.34 6.16 13.84
C LYS A 34 0.30 6.73 12.89
N THR A 35 0.68 7.76 12.15
CA THR A 35 -0.21 8.41 11.18
C THR A 35 -0.67 7.43 10.11
N ILE A 36 0.25 6.69 9.47
CA ILE A 36 -0.09 5.72 8.43
C ILE A 36 -0.94 4.57 9.02
N ARG A 37 -0.62 4.08 10.22
CA ARG A 37 -1.40 3.02 10.89
C ARG A 37 -2.82 3.43 11.25
N GLY A 38 -3.07 4.71 11.49
CA GLY A 38 -4.43 5.23 11.64
C GLY A 38 -5.30 5.10 10.38
N TRP A 39 -4.69 4.89 9.22
CA TRP A 39 -5.39 4.89 7.92
C TRP A 39 -5.27 3.57 7.16
N SER A 40 -4.18 2.81 7.36
CA SER A 40 -3.84 1.72 6.47
C SER A 40 -3.12 0.58 7.19
N GLY A 41 -3.47 -0.65 6.75
CA GLY A 41 -2.77 -1.88 7.12
C GLY A 41 -1.61 -2.24 6.18
N ILE A 42 -1.12 -1.30 5.34
CA ILE A 42 0.00 -1.56 4.44
C ILE A 42 1.23 -2.06 5.21
N PRO A 43 2.01 -3.02 4.69
CA PRO A 43 3.24 -3.45 5.34
C PRO A 43 4.24 -2.30 5.50
N ILE A 44 4.73 -2.11 6.73
CA ILE A 44 5.76 -1.11 7.06
C ILE A 44 6.94 -1.81 7.70
N ILE A 45 8.10 -1.74 7.06
CA ILE A 45 9.38 -2.15 7.62
C ILE A 45 10.12 -0.91 8.07
N VAL A 46 10.38 -0.81 9.36
CA VAL A 46 11.18 0.28 9.92
C VAL A 46 12.65 0.01 9.67
N VAL A 47 13.36 1.03 9.19
CA VAL A 47 14.79 0.99 8.90
C VAL A 47 15.47 2.08 9.72
N SER A 48 16.34 1.74 10.67
CA SER A 48 16.92 2.72 11.58
C SER A 48 18.41 2.47 11.86
N ALA A 49 19.18 3.54 12.02
CA ALA A 49 20.55 3.46 12.54
C ALA A 49 20.56 3.28 14.08
N ARG A 50 19.41 3.41 14.74
CA ARG A 50 19.27 3.29 16.18
C ARG A 50 19.03 1.83 16.54
N GLY A 51 19.99 1.21 17.22
CA GLY A 51 19.93 -0.20 17.62
C GLY A 51 19.34 -0.44 19.01
N HIS A 52 18.67 0.55 19.61
CA HIS A 52 18.11 0.41 20.95
C HIS A 52 16.88 -0.50 20.94
N GLU A 53 16.92 -1.53 21.77
CA GLU A 53 15.85 -2.51 21.92
C GLU A 53 14.50 -1.84 22.19
N ARG A 54 14.50 -0.79 23.02
CA ARG A 54 13.29 -0.05 23.38
C ARG A 54 12.60 0.59 22.17
N GLU A 55 13.35 1.24 21.27
CA GLU A 55 12.80 1.85 20.04
C GLU A 55 12.26 0.79 19.07
N LYS A 56 12.94 -0.37 19.01
CA LYS A 56 12.47 -1.49 18.21
C LYS A 56 11.14 -2.04 18.73
N VAL A 57 11.03 -2.25 20.04
CA VAL A 57 9.78 -2.72 20.68
C VAL A 57 8.67 -1.70 20.46
N GLU A 58 8.94 -0.40 20.69
CA GLU A 58 7.96 0.66 20.45
C GLU A 58 7.44 0.68 19.01
N ALA A 59 8.33 0.59 18.02
CA ALA A 59 7.91 0.57 16.61
C ALA A 59 7.04 -0.65 16.27
N LEU A 60 7.38 -1.82 16.78
CA LEU A 60 6.60 -3.05 16.57
C LEU A 60 5.24 -2.98 17.28
N ASP A 61 5.19 -2.49 18.51
CA ASP A 61 3.94 -2.29 19.28
C ASP A 61 3.01 -1.27 18.61
N LEU A 62 3.58 -0.28 17.92
CA LEU A 62 2.84 0.69 17.12
C LEU A 62 2.40 0.17 15.75
N GLY A 63 2.69 -1.10 15.44
CA GLY A 63 2.20 -1.79 14.26
C GLY A 63 3.18 -1.83 13.08
N ALA A 64 4.47 -1.59 13.27
CA ALA A 64 5.45 -1.95 12.25
C ALA A 64 5.47 -3.48 12.06
N ASP A 65 5.50 -3.96 10.82
CA ASP A 65 5.53 -5.39 10.51
C ASP A 65 6.91 -6.00 10.74
N ASP A 66 7.95 -5.19 10.60
CA ASP A 66 9.32 -5.59 10.89
C ASP A 66 10.23 -4.37 11.18
N TYR A 67 11.40 -4.65 11.73
CA TYR A 67 12.40 -3.65 12.07
C TYR A 67 13.79 -4.13 11.69
N ILE A 68 14.53 -3.33 10.92
CA ILE A 68 15.90 -3.63 10.49
C ILE A 68 16.86 -2.51 10.92
N THR A 69 18.01 -2.90 11.47
CA THR A 69 19.06 -1.95 11.88
C THR A 69 20.11 -1.77 10.78
N LYS A 70 20.51 -0.52 10.56
CA LYS A 70 21.66 -0.17 9.69
C LYS A 70 22.98 -0.44 10.42
N PRO A 71 24.00 -0.98 9.72
CA PRO A 71 24.00 -1.42 8.33
C PRO A 71 23.36 -2.81 8.16
N PHE A 72 22.65 -3.01 7.05
CA PHE A 72 22.02 -4.29 6.71
C PHE A 72 22.44 -4.75 5.31
N GLY A 73 22.40 -6.06 5.07
CA GLY A 73 22.64 -6.64 3.76
C GLY A 73 21.41 -6.55 2.86
N THR A 74 21.64 -6.36 1.55
CA THR A 74 20.54 -6.33 0.56
C THR A 74 19.70 -7.62 0.60
N SER A 75 20.35 -8.77 0.78
CA SER A 75 19.66 -10.07 0.88
C SER A 75 18.74 -10.16 2.09
N GLU A 76 19.15 -9.58 3.23
CA GLU A 76 18.34 -9.52 4.44
C GLU A 76 17.11 -8.64 4.21
N LEU A 77 17.29 -7.43 3.68
CA LEU A 77 16.17 -6.52 3.38
C LEU A 77 15.16 -7.19 2.43
N LEU A 78 15.61 -7.79 1.35
CA LEU A 78 14.74 -8.48 0.39
C LEU A 78 13.99 -9.67 1.02
N ALA A 79 14.61 -10.40 1.95
CA ALA A 79 13.95 -11.48 2.67
C ALA A 79 12.82 -10.95 3.56
N ARG A 80 13.05 -9.84 4.28
CA ARG A 80 12.05 -9.19 5.14
C ARG A 80 10.90 -8.61 4.33
N ILE A 81 11.17 -7.98 3.18
CA ILE A 81 10.15 -7.51 2.25
C ILE A 81 9.24 -8.67 1.81
N ARG A 82 9.82 -9.79 1.35
CA ARG A 82 9.01 -10.96 0.96
C ARG A 82 8.17 -11.50 2.10
N THR A 83 8.67 -11.47 3.33
CA THR A 83 7.92 -11.92 4.50
C THR A 83 6.76 -10.98 4.82
N ALA A 84 6.99 -9.67 4.84
CA ALA A 84 5.96 -8.67 5.09
C ALA A 84 4.85 -8.71 4.02
N MET A 85 5.21 -8.83 2.74
CA MET A 85 4.26 -8.95 1.63
C MET A 85 3.42 -10.23 1.71
N ARG A 86 3.98 -11.34 2.17
CA ARG A 86 3.24 -12.62 2.32
C ARG A 86 2.19 -12.55 3.43
N HIS A 87 2.45 -11.84 4.52
CA HIS A 87 1.47 -11.67 5.60
C HIS A 87 0.24 -10.87 5.17
N GLN A 88 0.37 -10.00 4.18
CA GLN A 88 -0.76 -9.28 3.61
C GLN A 88 -1.70 -10.20 2.81
N GLN A 89 -1.19 -11.26 2.21
CA GLN A 89 -1.98 -12.23 1.43
C GLN A 89 -2.83 -13.17 2.29
N VAL A 90 -2.52 -13.33 3.58
CA VAL A 90 -3.18 -14.30 4.47
C VAL A 90 -4.50 -13.79 5.07
N THR A 91 -4.85 -12.51 4.91
CA THR A 91 -6.05 -11.92 5.57
C THR A 91 -7.34 -11.99 4.75
N VAL A 92 -7.32 -12.54 3.54
CA VAL A 92 -8.56 -12.77 2.79
C VAL A 92 -8.46 -14.14 2.12
N ASP A 93 -9.31 -15.05 2.53
CA ASP A 93 -9.62 -16.31 1.85
C ASP A 93 -10.40 -16.02 0.54
N VAL A 94 -9.82 -15.16 -0.31
CA VAL A 94 -10.26 -14.97 -1.68
C VAL A 94 -9.34 -15.84 -2.52
N PRO A 95 -9.87 -16.80 -3.32
CA PRO A 95 -9.03 -17.57 -4.23
C PRO A 95 -8.17 -16.59 -5.03
N GLU A 96 -6.86 -16.86 -5.11
CA GLU A 96 -5.90 -16.06 -5.90
C GLU A 96 -6.48 -15.84 -7.28
N ARG A 97 -7.13 -14.70 -7.49
CA ARG A 97 -7.59 -14.31 -8.82
C ARG A 97 -6.37 -13.77 -9.55
N THR A 98 -5.66 -14.65 -10.22
CA THR A 98 -4.55 -14.26 -11.09
C THR A 98 -5.05 -13.49 -12.31
N PHE A 99 -6.35 -13.63 -12.62
CA PHE A 99 -6.93 -13.14 -13.86
C PHE A 99 -8.41 -12.75 -13.71
N PHE A 100 -8.81 -11.64 -14.33
CA PHE A 100 -10.20 -11.20 -14.44
C PHE A 100 -10.52 -10.86 -15.89
N SER A 101 -11.68 -11.28 -16.39
CA SER A 101 -12.11 -10.94 -17.75
C SER A 101 -13.61 -10.66 -17.77
N VAL A 102 -13.99 -9.59 -18.45
CA VAL A 102 -15.38 -9.22 -18.71
C VAL A 102 -15.48 -8.50 -20.06
N GLY A 103 -16.24 -9.09 -21.01
CA GLY A 103 -16.26 -8.59 -22.39
C GLY A 103 -14.84 -8.57 -22.98
N ASP A 104 -14.44 -7.43 -23.50
CA ASP A 104 -13.12 -7.22 -24.10
C ASP A 104 -12.05 -6.74 -23.11
N LEU A 105 -12.43 -6.52 -21.84
CA LEU A 105 -11.51 -6.13 -20.76
C LEU A 105 -10.89 -7.37 -20.12
N THR A 106 -9.57 -7.34 -19.96
CA THR A 106 -8.81 -8.39 -19.29
C THR A 106 -7.79 -7.78 -18.34
N ILE A 107 -7.68 -8.33 -17.14
CA ILE A 107 -6.74 -7.92 -16.11
C ILE A 107 -5.93 -9.13 -15.67
N ASP A 108 -4.63 -9.07 -15.85
CA ASP A 108 -3.64 -10.01 -15.30
C ASP A 108 -3.06 -9.36 -14.04
N PHE A 109 -3.47 -9.85 -12.86
CA PHE A 109 -3.07 -9.25 -11.58
C PHE A 109 -1.61 -9.52 -11.25
N ASP A 110 -1.06 -10.65 -11.69
CA ASP A 110 0.34 -11.02 -11.46
C ASP A 110 1.29 -10.08 -12.20
N LYS A 111 0.91 -9.71 -13.43
CA LYS A 111 1.70 -8.81 -14.27
C LYS A 111 1.29 -7.34 -14.14
N ARG A 112 0.21 -7.06 -13.39
CA ARG A 112 -0.45 -5.74 -13.34
C ARG A 112 -0.74 -5.18 -14.74
N LEU A 113 -1.15 -6.06 -15.64
CA LEU A 113 -1.43 -5.73 -17.04
C LEU A 113 -2.94 -5.68 -17.28
N VAL A 114 -3.41 -4.55 -17.77
CA VAL A 114 -4.80 -4.38 -18.22
C VAL A 114 -4.81 -4.29 -19.75
N THR A 115 -5.68 -5.04 -20.37
CA THR A 115 -5.89 -4.96 -21.82
C THR A 115 -7.37 -4.77 -22.16
N LEU A 116 -7.63 -3.96 -23.17
CA LEU A 116 -8.95 -3.77 -23.78
C LEU A 116 -8.85 -4.09 -25.26
N ASN A 117 -9.65 -5.02 -25.76
CA ASN A 117 -9.55 -5.54 -27.14
C ASN A 117 -8.12 -6.02 -27.46
N ASN A 118 -7.46 -6.72 -26.54
CA ASN A 118 -6.07 -7.19 -26.61
C ASN A 118 -5.00 -6.08 -26.71
N ASN A 119 -5.36 -4.81 -26.57
CA ASN A 119 -4.43 -3.70 -26.53
C ASN A 119 -4.14 -3.30 -25.07
N PRO A 120 -2.87 -3.15 -24.66
CA PRO A 120 -2.54 -2.74 -23.32
C PRO A 120 -3.04 -1.31 -23.04
N VAL A 121 -3.65 -1.14 -21.86
CA VAL A 121 -4.11 0.16 -21.33
C VAL A 121 -3.25 0.51 -20.13
N HIS A 122 -2.74 1.74 -20.09
CA HIS A 122 -1.93 2.24 -18.99
C HIS A 122 -2.79 2.94 -17.96
N PHE A 123 -2.63 2.54 -16.71
CA PHE A 123 -3.27 3.13 -15.55
C PHE A 123 -2.23 3.73 -14.60
N THR A 124 -2.58 4.82 -13.95
CA THR A 124 -1.85 5.27 -12.76
C THR A 124 -2.03 4.26 -11.63
N PRO A 125 -1.17 4.26 -10.61
CA PRO A 125 -1.31 3.34 -9.46
C PRO A 125 -2.68 3.41 -8.78
N ILE A 126 -3.25 4.60 -8.65
CA ILE A 126 -4.57 4.80 -8.04
C ILE A 126 -5.70 4.26 -8.94
N GLU A 127 -5.66 4.59 -10.21
CA GLU A 127 -6.64 4.07 -11.18
C GLU A 127 -6.64 2.54 -11.23
N TYR A 128 -5.45 1.93 -11.25
CA TYR A 128 -5.32 0.48 -11.18
C TYR A 128 -5.91 -0.08 -9.88
N LYS A 129 -5.66 0.56 -8.73
CA LYS A 129 -6.20 0.14 -7.44
C LYS A 129 -7.73 0.25 -7.38
N ILE A 130 -8.30 1.31 -7.95
CA ILE A 130 -9.76 1.45 -8.11
C ILE A 130 -10.31 0.29 -8.95
N LEU A 131 -9.67 0.00 -10.10
CA LEU A 131 -10.08 -1.09 -10.97
C LEU A 131 -10.02 -2.44 -10.24
N GLU A 132 -8.95 -2.72 -9.52
CA GLU A 132 -8.78 -3.92 -8.70
C GLU A 132 -9.93 -4.08 -7.67
N ILE A 133 -10.29 -3.00 -6.95
CA ILE A 133 -11.41 -3.01 -6.00
C ILE A 133 -12.73 -3.32 -6.72
N LEU A 134 -12.99 -2.68 -7.86
CA LEU A 134 -14.22 -2.91 -8.60
C LEU A 134 -14.38 -4.37 -9.05
N THR A 135 -13.26 -5.05 -9.39
CA THR A 135 -13.31 -6.47 -9.75
C THR A 135 -13.66 -7.41 -8.59
N GLN A 136 -13.54 -6.95 -7.34
CA GLN A 136 -13.94 -7.73 -6.16
C GLN A 136 -15.46 -7.77 -5.98
N TYR A 137 -16.18 -6.83 -6.60
CA TYR A 137 -17.64 -6.66 -6.46
C TYR A 137 -18.37 -6.76 -7.80
N PRO A 138 -18.22 -7.84 -8.58
CA PRO A 138 -18.86 -7.95 -9.89
C PRO A 138 -20.39 -7.90 -9.77
N GLY A 139 -21.02 -7.03 -10.58
CA GLY A 139 -22.47 -6.86 -10.60
C GLY A 139 -23.05 -6.09 -9.39
N LYS A 140 -22.19 -5.52 -8.53
CA LYS A 140 -22.62 -4.70 -7.38
C LYS A 140 -22.23 -3.24 -7.58
N VAL A 141 -23.00 -2.35 -6.97
CA VAL A 141 -22.64 -0.93 -6.89
C VAL A 141 -21.63 -0.76 -5.74
N VAL A 142 -20.46 -0.21 -6.04
CA VAL A 142 -19.45 0.17 -5.05
C VAL A 142 -19.56 1.69 -4.83
N THR A 143 -19.72 2.12 -3.59
CA THR A 143 -19.84 3.55 -3.26
C THR A 143 -18.48 4.22 -3.21
N TYR A 144 -18.45 5.55 -3.40
CA TYR A 144 -17.23 6.34 -3.22
C TYR A 144 -16.60 6.14 -1.83
N ASP A 145 -17.42 6.12 -0.79
CA ASP A 145 -16.95 5.94 0.58
C ASP A 145 -16.30 4.56 0.77
N GLN A 146 -16.83 3.53 0.11
CA GLN A 146 -16.23 2.20 0.13
C GLN A 146 -14.87 2.20 -0.57
N ILE A 147 -14.77 2.79 -1.76
CA ILE A 147 -13.50 2.87 -2.51
C ILE A 147 -12.46 3.66 -1.71
N ILE A 148 -12.86 4.81 -1.13
CA ILE A 148 -11.96 5.62 -0.30
C ILE A 148 -11.45 4.82 0.90
N LYS A 149 -12.35 4.13 1.60
CA LYS A 149 -12.02 3.30 2.75
C LYS A 149 -11.05 2.17 2.38
N ASP A 150 -11.25 1.53 1.23
CA ASP A 150 -10.43 0.39 0.79
C ASP A 150 -9.04 0.83 0.28
N ILE A 151 -8.92 2.05 -0.28
CA ILE A 151 -7.64 2.59 -0.77
C ILE A 151 -6.85 3.29 0.33
N TRP A 152 -7.50 4.17 1.09
CA TRP A 152 -6.83 5.07 2.04
C TRP A 152 -7.15 4.79 3.51
N GLY A 153 -8.12 3.89 3.80
CA GLY A 153 -8.53 3.56 5.14
C GLY A 153 -9.73 4.38 5.66
N PRO A 154 -10.27 4.00 6.85
CA PRO A 154 -11.58 4.45 7.31
C PRO A 154 -11.68 5.92 7.74
N TYR A 155 -10.57 6.65 7.83
CA TYR A 155 -10.52 8.01 8.41
C TYR A 155 -10.06 9.10 7.44
N THR A 156 -10.07 8.85 6.14
CA THR A 156 -9.62 9.82 5.13
C THR A 156 -10.79 10.54 4.45
N ASN A 157 -10.61 11.85 4.22
CA ASN A 157 -11.54 12.70 3.45
C ASN A 157 -11.05 12.91 2.01
N GLU A 158 -10.43 11.90 1.38
CA GLU A 158 -9.78 12.00 0.05
C GLU A 158 -10.75 11.96 -1.15
N ASN A 159 -11.96 12.49 -0.95
CA ASN A 159 -13.00 12.58 -2.00
C ASN A 159 -12.54 13.28 -3.28
N GLN A 160 -11.63 14.24 -3.18
CA GLN A 160 -11.17 15.02 -4.34
C GLN A 160 -10.22 14.20 -5.20
N THR A 161 -9.28 13.49 -4.60
CA THR A 161 -8.33 12.62 -5.30
C THR A 161 -9.04 11.49 -6.04
N LEU A 162 -10.04 10.87 -5.41
CA LEU A 162 -10.85 9.83 -6.05
C LEU A 162 -11.62 10.36 -7.26
N ARG A 163 -12.29 11.53 -7.14
CA ARG A 163 -13.07 12.13 -8.24
C ARG A 163 -12.21 12.42 -9.46
N VAL A 164 -10.99 12.93 -9.28
CA VAL A 164 -10.06 13.20 -10.38
C VAL A 164 -9.67 11.91 -11.11
N ASN A 165 -9.36 10.85 -10.36
CA ASN A 165 -8.94 9.57 -10.97
C ASN A 165 -10.09 8.77 -11.62
N MET A 166 -11.34 9.04 -11.24
CA MET A 166 -12.51 8.40 -11.89
C MET A 166 -13.04 9.19 -13.09
N ALA A 167 -12.55 10.42 -13.31
CA ALA A 167 -12.96 11.26 -14.46
C ALA A 167 -12.05 11.08 -15.69
N ASN A 168 -10.90 10.42 -15.51
CA ASN A 168 -9.96 10.08 -16.59
C ASN A 168 -10.27 8.68 -17.14
#